data_ef3cc8c9563eef7cb3298bbcb945ec43
#
_entry.id   ef3cc8c9563eef7cb3298bbcb945ec43
#
_cell.length_a   1.000
_cell.length_b   1.000
_cell.length_c   1.000
_cell.angle_alpha   90.00
_cell.angle_beta   90.00
_cell.angle_gamma   90.00
#
_symmetry.space_group_name_H-M   'P 1'
#
loop_
_entity.id
_entity.type
_entity.pdbx_description
1 polymer ?
#
loop_
_entity_poly.entity_id
_entity_poly.type
_entity_poly.pdbx_seq_one_letter_code
_entity_poly.pdbx_strand_id
1 'polypeptide(L)'
;PFYRAEDIEGLKTTESLPGEFPYLRGTKKDNNEWLVRQEIKVECPKEANTKALDILNKGVDSLAFRVKAKELNAEYIETLLEGICADCVELNFYTCQGHVVKLAEILVAYFRKKEYDLTKLQGSIGYDFFDKMLAKGKEKGDMLATAKALIEATDALPEYRVLNVTALTLNNAGSYIYQELGYALAWGNEYLNQLTEAGVPAAVVARKIKFNFGISSNYFLEIAKFRTARMLWANIVASYDAEAKCAAKMRVHAETSTFNLTLFDAHVNLLRTQTEAMSAALGGVDSMTVSPFDKTYAVPDEFSERMARNQQLLLKEESHFDKVIDPAAGSYYIENLTVSIAKQAWELFLAVEEAGGFYAALKAGTVQAAVNESNKARHKAVAQRREVLLGTNQFPNFNEKAGDKKPLEASCCCGGHLSLIHISE
;
A
#
# COMPACT_ATOMS: atom_id res chain seq x y z
N PRO A 1 -3.03 -4.37 31.22
CA PRO A 1 -1.56 -4.36 31.17
C PRO A 1 -1.06 -2.92 31.05
N PHE A 2 0.12 -2.66 31.55
CA PHE A 2 0.84 -1.40 31.39
C PHE A 2 2.32 -1.70 31.20
N TYR A 3 3.05 -0.76 30.59
CA TYR A 3 4.47 -0.88 30.28
C TYR A 3 5.24 0.20 31.02
N ARG A 4 6.51 -0.07 31.34
CA ARG A 4 7.41 0.80 32.09
C ARG A 4 8.70 1.03 31.33
N ALA A 5 9.54 1.94 31.81
CA ALA A 5 10.87 2.20 31.25
C ALA A 5 11.74 0.93 31.20
N GLU A 6 11.64 0.07 32.21
CA GLU A 6 12.36 -1.21 32.29
C GLU A 6 12.04 -2.14 31.11
N ASP A 7 10.80 -2.07 30.55
CA ASP A 7 10.38 -2.91 29.43
C ASP A 7 11.04 -2.56 28.11
N ILE A 8 11.69 -1.40 28.02
CA ILE A 8 12.44 -0.96 26.82
C ILE A 8 13.96 -0.88 27.06
N GLU A 9 14.41 -1.22 28.27
CA GLU A 9 15.86 -1.31 28.55
C GLU A 9 16.50 -2.35 27.61
N GLY A 10 17.60 -1.94 26.95
CA GLY A 10 18.30 -2.78 25.97
C GLY A 10 17.65 -2.86 24.59
N LEU A 11 16.49 -2.25 24.35
CA LEU A 11 15.97 -2.08 23.01
C LEU A 11 16.71 -0.96 22.29
N LYS A 12 17.17 -1.24 21.05
CA LYS A 12 17.91 -0.25 20.22
C LYS A 12 17.00 0.58 19.31
N THR A 13 15.68 0.56 19.56
CA THR A 13 14.69 1.17 18.70
C THR A 13 14.66 2.69 18.72
N THR A 14 15.29 3.32 19.72
CA THR A 14 15.40 4.77 19.88
C THR A 14 16.81 5.33 19.65
N GLU A 15 17.78 4.48 19.34
CA GLU A 15 19.18 4.91 19.18
C GLU A 15 19.44 5.71 17.89
N SER A 16 18.67 5.47 16.81
CA SER A 16 18.81 6.19 15.54
C SER A 16 17.88 7.41 15.47
N LEU A 17 18.27 8.40 14.67
CA LEU A 17 17.44 9.57 14.37
C LEU A 17 16.53 9.32 13.15
N PRO A 18 15.45 10.09 12.99
CA PRO A 18 14.66 10.08 11.77
C PRO A 18 15.52 10.32 10.52
N GLY A 19 15.26 9.55 9.47
CA GLY A 19 16.01 9.62 8.21
C GLY A 19 17.37 8.93 8.23
N GLU A 20 17.78 8.31 9.35
CA GLU A 20 19.00 7.52 9.46
C GLU A 20 18.72 6.02 9.29
N PHE A 21 19.68 5.31 8.67
CA PHE A 21 19.64 3.87 8.57
C PHE A 21 19.58 3.22 9.98
N PRO A 22 18.76 2.20 10.22
CA PRO A 22 17.92 1.45 9.29
C PRO A 22 16.49 1.99 9.08
N TYR A 23 16.25 3.26 9.26
CA TYR A 23 14.98 3.96 9.00
C TYR A 23 13.79 3.52 9.86
N LEU A 24 14.03 2.95 11.00
CA LEU A 24 12.98 2.56 11.94
C LEU A 24 12.11 3.76 12.32
N ARG A 25 12.74 4.91 12.56
CA ARG A 25 12.07 6.15 12.93
C ARG A 25 11.58 6.99 11.74
N GLY A 26 11.59 6.42 10.55
CA GLY A 26 11.15 7.09 9.32
C GLY A 26 12.27 7.38 8.34
N THR A 27 11.89 7.62 7.09
CA THR A 27 12.81 7.99 6.00
C THR A 27 12.94 9.50 5.83
N LYS A 28 12.05 10.28 6.44
CA LYS A 28 11.98 11.74 6.38
C LYS A 28 12.83 12.37 7.50
N LYS A 29 13.25 13.63 7.31
CA LYS A 29 14.12 14.34 8.29
C LYS A 29 13.50 15.62 8.82
N ASP A 30 12.72 16.35 8.00
CA ASP A 30 12.29 17.71 8.30
C ASP A 30 10.85 17.77 8.84
N ASN A 31 9.98 16.94 8.29
CA ASN A 31 8.56 16.88 8.65
C ASN A 31 8.00 15.48 8.39
N ASN A 32 6.75 15.26 8.75
CA ASN A 32 6.03 14.00 8.54
C ASN A 32 4.99 14.10 7.41
N GLU A 33 5.19 14.96 6.43
CA GLU A 33 4.26 15.11 5.32
C GLU A 33 4.08 13.79 4.55
N TRP A 34 2.84 13.53 4.15
CA TRP A 34 2.47 12.45 3.24
C TRP A 34 1.62 13.00 2.11
N LEU A 35 1.60 12.30 0.99
CA LEU A 35 0.80 12.68 -0.17
C LEU A 35 -0.64 12.11 -0.03
N VAL A 36 -1.62 12.99 -0.24
CA VAL A 36 -3.04 12.64 -0.25
C VAL A 36 -3.39 12.09 -1.63
N ARG A 37 -3.55 10.76 -1.73
CA ARG A 37 -3.83 10.11 -3.00
C ARG A 37 -5.31 9.83 -3.19
N GLN A 38 -5.79 10.06 -4.42
CA GLN A 38 -7.09 9.61 -4.87
C GLN A 38 -6.96 8.84 -6.20
N GLU A 39 -7.66 7.71 -6.31
CA GLU A 39 -7.69 6.90 -7.52
C GLU A 39 -8.82 7.36 -8.45
N ILE A 40 -8.54 7.37 -9.75
CA ILE A 40 -9.50 7.63 -10.83
C ILE A 40 -9.48 6.45 -11.79
N LYS A 41 -10.62 5.79 -11.93
CA LYS A 41 -10.84 4.80 -12.98
C LYS A 41 -11.12 5.54 -14.28
N VAL A 42 -10.24 5.40 -15.27
CA VAL A 42 -10.33 6.12 -16.53
C VAL A 42 -11.26 5.37 -17.48
N GLU A 43 -12.52 5.79 -17.55
CA GLU A 43 -13.46 5.32 -18.56
C GLU A 43 -13.34 6.15 -19.85
N CYS A 44 -13.19 7.47 -19.72
CA CYS A 44 -12.90 8.43 -20.77
C CYS A 44 -11.76 9.35 -20.31
N PRO A 45 -10.67 9.54 -21.07
CA PRO A 45 -9.53 10.39 -20.67
C PRO A 45 -9.92 11.83 -20.34
N LYS A 46 -10.81 12.43 -21.12
CA LYS A 46 -11.26 13.81 -20.92
C LYS A 46 -12.03 14.01 -19.64
N GLU A 47 -12.95 13.08 -19.33
CA GLU A 47 -13.73 13.12 -18.07
C GLU A 47 -12.82 12.88 -16.85
N ALA A 48 -11.90 11.91 -16.98
CA ALA A 48 -10.92 11.63 -15.94
C ALA A 48 -9.99 12.81 -15.69
N ASN A 49 -9.56 13.52 -16.73
CA ASN A 49 -8.79 14.77 -16.62
C ASN A 49 -9.59 15.87 -15.89
N THR A 50 -10.85 16.09 -16.27
CA THR A 50 -11.72 17.07 -15.59
C THR A 50 -11.84 16.75 -14.09
N LYS A 51 -12.07 15.47 -13.75
CA LYS A 51 -12.11 15.03 -12.35
C LYS A 51 -10.76 15.20 -11.66
N ALA A 52 -9.65 14.89 -12.33
CA ALA A 52 -8.31 15.06 -11.77
C ALA A 52 -8.02 16.52 -11.41
N LEU A 53 -8.29 17.46 -12.31
CA LEU A 53 -8.10 18.89 -12.07
C LEU A 53 -8.99 19.40 -10.94
N ASP A 54 -10.24 18.93 -10.84
CA ASP A 54 -11.15 19.26 -9.75
C ASP A 54 -10.64 18.82 -8.39
N ILE A 55 -10.21 17.56 -8.26
CA ILE A 55 -9.73 17.02 -6.97
C ILE A 55 -8.35 17.57 -6.56
N LEU A 56 -7.49 17.93 -7.52
CA LEU A 56 -6.23 18.63 -7.23
C LEU A 56 -6.52 19.99 -6.57
N ASN A 57 -7.52 20.73 -7.05
CA ASN A 57 -7.97 21.97 -6.43
C ASN A 57 -8.65 21.78 -5.06
N LYS A 58 -8.92 20.52 -4.68
CA LYS A 58 -9.54 20.13 -3.39
C LYS A 58 -8.56 19.45 -2.44
N GLY A 59 -7.25 19.63 -2.62
CA GLY A 59 -6.22 19.19 -1.69
C GLY A 59 -5.62 17.81 -1.97
N VAL A 60 -5.93 17.17 -3.09
CA VAL A 60 -5.21 15.98 -3.57
C VAL A 60 -3.87 16.43 -4.17
N ASP A 61 -2.80 15.73 -3.86
CA ASP A 61 -1.45 15.98 -4.37
C ASP A 61 -0.79 14.72 -4.97
N SER A 62 -1.51 13.59 -4.95
CA SER A 62 -1.13 12.33 -5.61
C SER A 62 -2.33 11.76 -6.37
N LEU A 63 -2.19 11.58 -7.66
CA LEU A 63 -3.21 10.98 -8.53
C LEU A 63 -2.84 9.54 -8.87
N ALA A 64 -3.83 8.66 -8.89
CA ALA A 64 -3.68 7.30 -9.38
C ALA A 64 -4.69 7.01 -10.49
N PHE A 65 -4.21 6.74 -11.70
CA PHE A 65 -5.04 6.47 -12.86
C PHE A 65 -5.06 4.98 -13.20
N ARG A 66 -6.25 4.37 -13.25
CA ARG A 66 -6.46 3.06 -13.87
C ARG A 66 -6.80 3.24 -15.33
N VAL A 67 -5.82 3.06 -16.19
CA VAL A 67 -5.96 3.29 -17.64
C VAL A 67 -6.32 2.02 -18.39
N LYS A 68 -7.16 2.17 -19.43
CA LYS A 68 -7.57 1.06 -20.30
C LYS A 68 -6.44 0.71 -21.27
N ALA A 69 -5.95 -0.51 -21.18
CA ALA A 69 -4.82 -0.98 -21.99
C ALA A 69 -5.08 -0.93 -23.52
N LYS A 70 -6.33 -1.21 -23.93
CA LYS A 70 -6.68 -1.28 -25.37
C LYS A 70 -6.67 0.09 -26.06
N GLU A 71 -6.91 1.15 -25.31
CA GLU A 71 -7.03 2.52 -25.82
C GLU A 71 -5.71 3.30 -25.66
N LEU A 72 -4.70 2.69 -25.02
CA LEU A 72 -3.47 3.34 -24.62
C LEU A 72 -2.59 3.74 -25.83
N ASN A 73 -2.45 5.05 -26.01
CA ASN A 73 -1.56 5.69 -26.99
C ASN A 73 -1.14 7.09 -26.50
N ALA A 74 -0.33 7.80 -27.27
CA ALA A 74 0.19 9.12 -26.90
C ALA A 74 -0.94 10.16 -26.71
N GLU A 75 -1.93 10.20 -27.60
CA GLU A 75 -3.06 11.14 -27.54
C GLU A 75 -3.92 10.91 -26.30
N TYR A 76 -4.12 9.63 -25.90
CA TYR A 76 -4.79 9.27 -24.67
C TYR A 76 -4.11 9.87 -23.44
N ILE A 77 -2.79 9.74 -23.35
CA ILE A 77 -2.01 10.29 -22.23
C ILE A 77 -1.97 11.82 -22.28
N GLU A 78 -1.83 12.43 -23.46
CA GLU A 78 -1.88 13.89 -23.62
C GLU A 78 -3.23 14.45 -23.13
N THR A 79 -4.34 13.83 -23.52
CA THR A 79 -5.68 14.22 -23.09
C THR A 79 -5.87 14.02 -21.59
N LEU A 80 -5.40 12.88 -21.04
CA LEU A 80 -5.54 12.56 -19.63
C LEU A 80 -4.77 13.53 -18.71
N LEU A 81 -3.58 13.96 -19.16
CA LEU A 81 -2.69 14.79 -18.35
C LEU A 81 -2.71 16.28 -18.74
N GLU A 82 -3.64 16.69 -19.61
CA GLU A 82 -3.77 18.09 -20.00
C GLU A 82 -3.98 19.00 -18.79
N GLY A 83 -3.14 20.04 -18.67
CA GLY A 83 -3.20 21.02 -17.58
C GLY A 83 -2.74 20.50 -16.20
N ILE A 84 -2.29 19.26 -16.09
CA ILE A 84 -1.71 18.73 -14.85
C ILE A 84 -0.20 18.96 -14.85
N CYS A 85 0.29 19.63 -13.80
CA CYS A 85 1.70 19.91 -13.59
C CYS A 85 2.40 18.69 -12.99
N ALA A 86 3.12 17.91 -13.80
CA ALA A 86 3.70 16.63 -13.39
C ALA A 86 4.86 16.77 -12.38
N ASP A 87 5.48 17.93 -12.27
CA ASP A 87 6.52 18.23 -11.28
C ASP A 87 5.97 18.68 -9.91
N CYS A 88 4.67 18.98 -9.85
CA CYS A 88 3.98 19.36 -8.60
C CYS A 88 3.10 18.24 -8.03
N VAL A 89 2.77 17.23 -8.84
CA VAL A 89 1.83 16.16 -8.50
C VAL A 89 2.47 14.80 -8.69
N GLU A 90 2.35 13.94 -7.70
CA GLU A 90 2.75 12.53 -7.86
C GLU A 90 1.75 11.81 -8.78
N LEU A 91 2.24 11.24 -9.88
CA LEU A 91 1.41 10.57 -10.87
C LEU A 91 1.65 9.06 -10.87
N ASN A 92 0.60 8.32 -10.56
CA ASN A 92 0.63 6.87 -10.48
C ASN A 92 -0.30 6.26 -11.54
N PHE A 93 0.17 5.22 -12.22
CA PHE A 93 -0.58 4.59 -13.31
C PHE A 93 -0.68 3.09 -13.11
N TYR A 94 -1.86 2.56 -13.38
CA TYR A 94 -2.16 1.13 -13.36
C TYR A 94 -2.80 0.72 -14.68
N THR A 95 -2.33 -0.37 -15.27
CA THR A 95 -2.87 -0.94 -16.50
C THR A 95 -2.74 -2.47 -16.49
N CYS A 96 -3.19 -3.13 -17.54
CA CYS A 96 -2.96 -4.56 -17.70
C CYS A 96 -1.46 -4.85 -17.86
N GLN A 97 -0.95 -5.88 -17.17
CA GLN A 97 0.48 -6.21 -17.08
C GLN A 97 1.19 -6.29 -18.45
N GLY A 98 0.52 -6.80 -19.49
CA GLY A 98 1.11 -6.87 -20.82
C GLY A 98 1.29 -5.51 -21.54
N HIS A 99 0.88 -4.40 -20.90
CA HIS A 99 0.96 -3.06 -21.50
C HIS A 99 1.75 -2.06 -20.64
N VAL A 100 2.35 -2.51 -19.53
CA VAL A 100 3.07 -1.63 -18.60
C VAL A 100 4.33 -1.01 -19.24
N VAL A 101 5.06 -1.76 -20.03
CA VAL A 101 6.25 -1.24 -20.75
C VAL A 101 5.85 -0.19 -21.78
N LYS A 102 4.82 -0.48 -22.59
CA LYS A 102 4.27 0.49 -23.53
C LYS A 102 3.81 1.77 -22.83
N LEU A 103 3.16 1.65 -21.69
CA LEU A 103 2.76 2.81 -20.86
C LEU A 103 3.97 3.61 -20.40
N ALA A 104 5.04 2.95 -19.92
CA ALA A 104 6.28 3.61 -19.51
C ALA A 104 6.91 4.41 -20.65
N GLU A 105 7.02 3.82 -21.83
CA GLU A 105 7.57 4.48 -23.03
C GLU A 105 6.75 5.72 -23.41
N ILE A 106 5.41 5.61 -23.42
CA ILE A 106 4.52 6.73 -23.73
C ILE A 106 4.68 7.86 -22.70
N LEU A 107 4.74 7.53 -21.40
CA LEU A 107 4.89 8.53 -20.34
C LEU A 107 6.25 9.26 -20.44
N VAL A 108 7.34 8.53 -20.64
CA VAL A 108 8.67 9.14 -20.82
C VAL A 108 8.70 10.06 -22.05
N ALA A 109 8.11 9.63 -23.16
CA ALA A 109 8.00 10.46 -24.37
C ALA A 109 7.16 11.73 -24.12
N TYR A 110 6.03 11.58 -23.41
CA TYR A 110 5.17 12.71 -23.01
C TYR A 110 5.93 13.72 -22.14
N PHE A 111 6.61 13.27 -21.09
CA PHE A 111 7.35 14.15 -20.19
C PHE A 111 8.50 14.88 -20.89
N ARG A 112 9.21 14.19 -21.80
CA ARG A 112 10.23 14.83 -22.65
C ARG A 112 9.64 15.88 -23.57
N LYS A 113 8.51 15.59 -24.22
CA LYS A 113 7.79 16.53 -25.09
C LYS A 113 7.33 17.78 -24.33
N LYS A 114 7.00 17.64 -23.04
CA LYS A 114 6.61 18.76 -22.15
C LYS A 114 7.80 19.46 -21.49
N GLU A 115 9.02 19.03 -21.79
CA GLU A 115 10.25 19.62 -21.27
C GLU A 115 10.40 19.58 -19.75
N TYR A 116 9.77 18.60 -19.07
CA TYR A 116 9.95 18.39 -17.65
C TYR A 116 11.37 17.90 -17.30
N ASP A 117 11.86 18.28 -16.12
CA ASP A 117 13.05 17.67 -15.52
C ASP A 117 12.68 16.27 -15.02
N LEU A 118 13.00 15.25 -15.82
CA LEU A 118 12.63 13.86 -15.55
C LEU A 118 13.19 13.33 -14.22
N THR A 119 14.29 13.91 -13.72
CA THR A 119 14.93 13.49 -12.47
C THR A 119 14.15 13.89 -11.22
N LYS A 120 13.20 14.82 -11.35
CA LYS A 120 12.38 15.33 -10.24
C LYS A 120 10.97 14.76 -10.24
N LEU A 121 10.54 14.14 -11.34
CA LEU A 121 9.18 13.61 -11.44
C LEU A 121 8.99 12.42 -10.51
N GLN A 122 7.94 12.48 -9.71
CA GLN A 122 7.57 11.42 -8.77
C GLN A 122 6.32 10.68 -9.23
N GLY A 123 6.32 9.37 -9.08
CA GLY A 123 5.18 8.56 -9.44
C GLY A 123 5.47 7.07 -9.45
N SER A 124 4.54 6.35 -10.05
CA SER A 124 4.71 4.92 -10.25
C SER A 124 3.96 4.39 -11.46
N ILE A 125 4.46 3.26 -11.98
CA ILE A 125 3.75 2.41 -12.92
C ILE A 125 3.55 1.08 -12.22
N GLY A 126 2.30 0.76 -11.89
CA GLY A 126 1.97 -0.39 -11.06
C GLY A 126 2.12 -1.70 -11.81
N TYR A 127 3.31 -2.30 -11.76
CA TYR A 127 3.54 -3.67 -12.18
C TYR A 127 3.70 -4.57 -10.96
N ASP A 128 2.84 -5.56 -10.83
CA ASP A 128 2.90 -6.57 -9.79
C ASP A 128 2.58 -7.95 -10.36
N PHE A 129 3.63 -8.72 -10.59
CA PHE A 129 3.51 -10.06 -11.14
C PHE A 129 2.85 -11.02 -10.13
N PHE A 130 3.26 -10.92 -8.87
CA PHE A 130 2.86 -11.87 -7.84
C PHE A 130 1.45 -11.65 -7.29
N ASP A 131 0.94 -10.42 -7.32
CA ASP A 131 -0.43 -10.12 -6.86
C ASP A 131 -1.49 -10.95 -7.59
N LYS A 132 -1.32 -11.13 -8.90
CA LYS A 132 -2.25 -11.97 -9.68
C LYS A 132 -2.12 -13.46 -9.38
N MET A 133 -0.92 -13.92 -9.09
CA MET A 133 -0.72 -15.31 -8.64
C MET A 133 -1.36 -15.52 -7.27
N LEU A 134 -1.14 -14.58 -6.35
CA LEU A 134 -1.72 -14.59 -5.01
C LEU A 134 -3.25 -14.60 -5.06
N ALA A 135 -3.85 -13.63 -5.75
CA ALA A 135 -5.30 -13.46 -5.77
C ALA A 135 -6.04 -14.46 -6.65
N LYS A 136 -5.40 -15.00 -7.71
CA LYS A 136 -6.09 -15.74 -8.78
C LYS A 136 -5.45 -17.07 -9.14
N GLY A 137 -4.32 -17.42 -8.53
CA GLY A 137 -3.54 -18.61 -8.87
C GLY A 137 -3.06 -18.64 -10.33
N LYS A 138 -3.04 -17.51 -11.03
CA LYS A 138 -2.70 -17.44 -12.46
C LYS A 138 -1.38 -16.72 -12.64
N GLU A 139 -0.42 -17.46 -13.15
CA GLU A 139 0.82 -16.91 -13.68
C GLU A 139 0.58 -16.37 -15.09
N LYS A 140 1.00 -15.14 -15.37
CA LYS A 140 0.83 -14.53 -16.69
C LYS A 140 2.05 -13.69 -17.07
N GLY A 141 2.71 -14.11 -18.13
CA GLY A 141 3.87 -13.43 -18.69
C GLY A 141 5.19 -13.86 -18.03
N ASP A 142 6.25 -13.19 -18.41
CA ASP A 142 7.60 -13.37 -17.88
C ASP A 142 7.91 -12.19 -16.95
N MET A 143 8.04 -12.49 -15.64
CA MET A 143 8.31 -11.48 -14.63
C MET A 143 9.65 -10.80 -14.86
N LEU A 144 10.69 -11.60 -15.09
CA LEU A 144 12.06 -11.10 -15.22
C LEU A 144 12.23 -10.21 -16.44
N ALA A 145 11.75 -10.67 -17.60
CA ALA A 145 11.81 -9.91 -18.84
C ALA A 145 11.02 -8.59 -18.74
N THR A 146 9.81 -8.63 -18.17
CA THR A 146 8.97 -7.44 -18.01
C THR A 146 9.57 -6.45 -17.02
N ALA A 147 10.06 -6.93 -15.87
CA ALA A 147 10.67 -6.06 -14.85
C ALA A 147 11.93 -5.39 -15.37
N LYS A 148 12.81 -6.10 -16.07
CA LYS A 148 14.00 -5.52 -16.73
C LYS A 148 13.63 -4.46 -17.76
N ALA A 149 12.67 -4.76 -18.64
CA ALA A 149 12.20 -3.81 -19.64
C ALA A 149 11.58 -2.55 -19.01
N LEU A 150 10.86 -2.67 -17.89
CA LEU A 150 10.31 -1.53 -17.16
C LEU A 150 11.40 -0.67 -16.52
N ILE A 151 12.39 -1.30 -15.87
CA ILE A 151 13.52 -0.59 -15.26
C ILE A 151 14.27 0.19 -16.35
N GLU A 152 14.53 -0.44 -17.49
CA GLU A 152 15.21 0.17 -18.64
C GLU A 152 14.37 1.32 -19.24
N ALA A 153 13.09 1.10 -19.51
CA ALA A 153 12.18 2.12 -20.04
C ALA A 153 12.04 3.35 -19.13
N THR A 154 12.25 3.18 -17.81
CA THR A 154 12.15 4.24 -16.81
C THR A 154 13.50 4.66 -16.22
N ASP A 155 14.60 4.38 -16.89
CA ASP A 155 15.94 4.77 -16.42
C ASP A 155 16.07 6.30 -16.27
N ALA A 156 15.46 7.04 -17.17
CA ALA A 156 15.41 8.51 -17.11
C ALA A 156 14.53 9.07 -15.99
N LEU A 157 13.75 8.22 -15.30
CA LEU A 157 12.82 8.59 -14.21
C LEU A 157 13.26 7.92 -12.89
N PRO A 158 14.33 8.39 -12.22
CA PRO A 158 14.89 7.73 -11.05
C PRO A 158 13.92 7.65 -9.87
N GLU A 159 12.98 8.60 -9.74
CA GLU A 159 11.99 8.64 -8.67
C GLU A 159 10.67 7.90 -9.00
N TYR A 160 10.57 7.30 -10.19
CA TYR A 160 9.44 6.44 -10.53
C TYR A 160 9.64 5.01 -10.03
N ARG A 161 8.64 4.49 -9.33
CA ARG A 161 8.59 3.12 -8.86
C ARG A 161 7.81 2.27 -9.87
N VAL A 162 8.36 1.12 -10.25
CA VAL A 162 7.75 0.29 -11.31
C VAL A 162 7.53 -1.17 -10.89
N LEU A 163 7.99 -1.55 -9.71
CA LEU A 163 7.77 -2.86 -9.11
C LEU A 163 6.93 -2.69 -7.85
N ASN A 164 5.72 -3.22 -7.86
CA ASN A 164 4.83 -3.12 -6.71
C ASN A 164 4.86 -4.38 -5.87
N VAL A 165 4.79 -4.18 -4.56
CA VAL A 165 4.44 -5.20 -3.57
C VAL A 165 3.07 -4.82 -3.02
N THR A 166 2.01 -5.45 -3.54
CA THR A 166 0.62 -5.12 -3.20
C THR A 166 0.15 -5.89 -1.97
N ALA A 167 0.80 -5.66 -0.83
CA ALA A 167 0.47 -6.31 0.44
C ALA A 167 -0.96 -6.01 0.93
N LEU A 168 -1.58 -4.93 0.44
CA LEU A 168 -3.00 -4.62 0.63
C LEU A 168 -3.90 -5.82 0.30
N THR A 169 -3.56 -6.63 -0.70
CA THR A 169 -4.33 -7.84 -1.06
C THR A 169 -4.36 -8.84 0.09
N LEU A 170 -3.24 -9.03 0.79
CA LEU A 170 -3.15 -9.89 1.97
C LEU A 170 -3.99 -9.33 3.13
N ASN A 171 -3.90 -8.03 3.37
CA ASN A 171 -4.64 -7.35 4.43
C ASN A 171 -6.16 -7.46 4.20
N ASN A 172 -6.63 -7.13 2.99
CA ASN A 172 -8.05 -7.24 2.62
C ASN A 172 -8.56 -8.69 2.62
N ALA A 173 -7.67 -9.67 2.49
CA ALA A 173 -8.00 -11.09 2.63
C ALA A 173 -8.00 -11.59 4.09
N GLY A 174 -7.72 -10.72 5.07
CA GLY A 174 -7.81 -11.03 6.49
C GLY A 174 -6.52 -11.54 7.13
N SER A 175 -5.36 -11.31 6.52
CA SER A 175 -4.07 -11.61 7.14
C SER A 175 -3.88 -10.84 8.45
N TYR A 176 -3.14 -11.42 9.40
CA TYR A 176 -2.64 -10.69 10.55
C TYR A 176 -1.49 -9.75 10.14
N ILE A 177 -1.22 -8.74 10.94
CA ILE A 177 -0.22 -7.70 10.65
C ILE A 177 1.18 -8.29 10.40
N TYR A 178 1.62 -9.25 11.21
CA TYR A 178 2.92 -9.89 11.01
C TYR A 178 2.99 -10.73 9.74
N GLN A 179 1.86 -11.33 9.32
CA GLN A 179 1.76 -12.07 8.06
C GLN A 179 1.84 -11.14 6.85
N GLU A 180 1.06 -10.06 6.86
CA GLU A 180 1.14 -9.03 5.82
C GLU A 180 2.57 -8.56 5.65
N LEU A 181 3.24 -8.19 6.75
CA LEU A 181 4.61 -7.71 6.72
C LEU A 181 5.61 -8.78 6.28
N GLY A 182 5.58 -9.96 6.87
CA GLY A 182 6.52 -11.05 6.55
C GLY A 182 6.44 -11.47 5.09
N TYR A 183 5.23 -11.62 4.57
CA TYR A 183 5.02 -11.93 3.15
C TYR A 183 5.38 -10.76 2.24
N ALA A 184 5.12 -9.51 2.63
CA ALA A 184 5.53 -8.34 1.84
C ALA A 184 7.06 -8.24 1.72
N LEU A 185 7.79 -8.54 2.78
CA LEU A 185 9.26 -8.58 2.76
C LEU A 185 9.78 -9.68 1.83
N ALA A 186 9.21 -10.88 1.90
CA ALA A 186 9.56 -11.99 1.00
C ALA A 186 9.22 -11.64 -0.46
N TRP A 187 8.10 -10.97 -0.70
CA TRP A 187 7.68 -10.50 -2.02
C TRP A 187 8.67 -9.49 -2.61
N GLY A 188 9.06 -8.48 -1.82
CA GLY A 188 10.09 -7.51 -2.23
C GLY A 188 11.45 -8.17 -2.44
N ASN A 189 11.83 -9.13 -1.58
CA ASN A 189 13.06 -9.88 -1.69
C ASN A 189 13.09 -10.75 -2.95
N GLU A 190 11.96 -11.31 -3.37
CA GLU A 190 11.85 -12.09 -4.61
C GLU A 190 12.24 -11.24 -5.84
N TYR A 191 11.77 -9.98 -5.92
CA TYR A 191 12.22 -9.06 -6.96
C TYR A 191 13.72 -8.75 -6.86
N LEU A 192 14.22 -8.47 -5.66
CA LEU A 192 15.65 -8.22 -5.45
C LEU A 192 16.49 -9.40 -5.90
N ASN A 193 16.14 -10.60 -5.44
CA ASN A 193 16.90 -11.81 -5.72
C ASN A 193 16.96 -12.10 -7.23
N GLN A 194 15.82 -12.23 -7.87
CA GLN A 194 15.76 -12.63 -9.29
C GLN A 194 16.40 -11.58 -10.22
N LEU A 195 16.23 -10.29 -9.93
CA LEU A 195 16.79 -9.24 -10.76
C LEU A 195 18.29 -9.06 -10.53
N THR A 196 18.80 -9.23 -9.31
CA THR A 196 20.24 -9.19 -9.03
C THR A 196 20.97 -10.40 -9.61
N GLU A 197 20.40 -11.58 -9.53
CA GLU A 197 20.92 -12.77 -10.24
C GLU A 197 20.97 -12.57 -11.75
N ALA A 198 20.03 -11.81 -12.30
CA ALA A 198 20.01 -11.44 -13.72
C ALA A 198 20.89 -10.24 -14.08
N GLY A 199 21.73 -9.77 -13.15
CA GLY A 199 22.76 -8.75 -13.38
C GLY A 199 22.30 -7.30 -13.18
N VAL A 200 21.10 -7.04 -12.63
CA VAL A 200 20.66 -5.68 -12.29
C VAL A 200 21.19 -5.31 -10.90
N PRO A 201 21.88 -4.18 -10.69
CA PRO A 201 22.39 -3.78 -9.39
C PRO A 201 21.28 -3.68 -8.34
N ALA A 202 21.53 -4.21 -7.14
CA ALA A 202 20.54 -4.23 -6.04
C ALA A 202 20.03 -2.83 -5.69
N ALA A 203 20.88 -1.81 -5.70
CA ALA A 203 20.50 -0.41 -5.47
C ALA A 203 19.49 0.11 -6.52
N VAL A 204 19.61 -0.32 -7.77
CA VAL A 204 18.67 0.04 -8.85
C VAL A 204 17.33 -0.64 -8.61
N VAL A 205 17.34 -1.95 -8.35
CA VAL A 205 16.10 -2.72 -8.08
C VAL A 205 15.36 -2.15 -6.88
N ALA A 206 16.04 -1.95 -5.76
CA ALA A 206 15.45 -1.44 -4.52
C ALA A 206 14.78 -0.07 -4.71
N ARG A 207 15.38 0.84 -5.47
CA ARG A 207 14.79 2.14 -5.81
C ARG A 207 13.53 2.05 -6.66
N LYS A 208 13.34 0.95 -7.39
CA LYS A 208 12.17 0.76 -8.26
C LYS A 208 11.01 0.05 -7.57
N ILE A 209 11.18 -0.43 -6.33
CA ILE A 209 10.15 -1.12 -5.56
C ILE A 209 9.32 -0.12 -4.74
N LYS A 210 8.01 -0.31 -4.75
CA LYS A 210 7.03 0.37 -3.89
C LYS A 210 6.19 -0.65 -3.15
N PHE A 211 6.01 -0.42 -1.85
CA PHE A 211 5.17 -1.24 -1.00
C PHE A 211 3.81 -0.57 -0.81
N ASN A 212 2.74 -1.31 -1.11
CA ASN A 212 1.37 -0.90 -0.88
C ASN A 212 0.81 -1.74 0.27
N PHE A 213 0.75 -1.16 1.47
CA PHE A 213 0.21 -1.82 2.66
C PHE A 213 -1.26 -1.47 2.90
N GLY A 214 -2.00 -2.42 3.47
CA GLY A 214 -3.28 -2.14 4.07
C GLY A 214 -3.13 -1.47 5.44
N ILE A 215 -4.14 -0.76 5.87
CA ILE A 215 -4.24 -0.21 7.22
C ILE A 215 -5.45 -0.86 7.88
N SER A 216 -5.22 -1.70 8.87
CA SER A 216 -6.28 -2.37 9.63
C SER A 216 -6.75 -1.53 10.81
N SER A 217 -7.78 -2.00 11.50
CA SER A 217 -8.37 -1.30 12.66
C SER A 217 -7.50 -1.32 13.92
N ASN A 218 -6.41 -2.08 13.95
CA ASN A 218 -5.58 -2.19 15.15
C ASN A 218 -4.52 -1.08 15.21
N TYR A 219 -4.92 0.06 15.74
CA TYR A 219 -4.21 1.33 15.73
C TYR A 219 -2.72 1.26 16.09
N PHE A 220 -2.40 0.72 17.26
CA PHE A 220 -1.01 0.69 17.76
C PHE A 220 -0.14 -0.32 17.01
N LEU A 221 -0.72 -1.45 16.61
CA LEU A 221 -0.02 -2.45 15.81
C LEU A 221 0.31 -1.93 14.41
N GLU A 222 -0.56 -1.11 13.82
CA GLU A 222 -0.30 -0.48 12.52
C GLU A 222 0.86 0.51 12.58
N ILE A 223 0.92 1.36 13.61
CA ILE A 223 2.06 2.26 13.83
C ILE A 223 3.37 1.45 13.92
N ALA A 224 3.36 0.41 14.72
CA ALA A 224 4.52 -0.46 14.90
C ALA A 224 4.88 -1.21 13.60
N LYS A 225 3.89 -1.63 12.81
CA LYS A 225 4.11 -2.28 11.50
C LYS A 225 4.94 -1.41 10.56
N PHE A 226 4.58 -0.14 10.39
CA PHE A 226 5.32 0.76 9.49
C PHE A 226 6.74 1.04 9.96
N ARG A 227 6.94 1.20 11.26
CA ARG A 227 8.28 1.33 11.85
C ARG A 227 9.13 0.09 11.58
N THR A 228 8.58 -1.08 11.84
CA THR A 228 9.22 -2.38 11.62
C THR A 228 9.52 -2.64 10.14
N ALA A 229 8.57 -2.35 9.27
CA ALA A 229 8.70 -2.58 7.83
C ALA A 229 9.93 -1.88 7.24
N ARG A 230 10.11 -0.60 7.56
CA ARG A 230 11.27 0.18 7.09
C ARG A 230 12.59 -0.40 7.57
N MET A 231 12.66 -0.76 8.84
CA MET A 231 13.88 -1.32 9.43
C MET A 231 14.25 -2.67 8.81
N LEU A 232 13.31 -3.59 8.72
CA LEU A 232 13.58 -4.92 8.17
C LEU A 232 13.93 -4.86 6.69
N TRP A 233 13.21 -4.05 5.91
CA TRP A 233 13.51 -3.85 4.50
C TRP A 233 14.90 -3.25 4.28
N ALA A 234 15.27 -2.24 5.06
CA ALA A 234 16.58 -1.62 4.97
C ALA A 234 17.72 -2.63 5.20
N ASN A 235 17.55 -3.53 6.17
CA ASN A 235 18.52 -4.60 6.43
C ASN A 235 18.55 -5.66 5.30
N ILE A 236 17.41 -6.00 4.71
CA ILE A 236 17.38 -6.89 3.54
C ILE A 236 18.17 -6.27 2.39
N VAL A 237 17.92 -5.02 2.03
CA VAL A 237 18.66 -4.34 0.94
C VAL A 237 20.15 -4.26 1.25
N ALA A 238 20.52 -3.91 2.48
CA ALA A 238 21.91 -3.84 2.91
C ALA A 238 22.65 -5.19 2.87
N SER A 239 21.92 -6.31 2.92
CA SER A 239 22.52 -7.64 2.76
C SER A 239 22.97 -7.94 1.33
N TYR A 240 22.35 -7.29 0.34
CA TYR A 240 22.79 -7.36 -1.07
C TYR A 240 23.89 -6.36 -1.40
N ASP A 241 23.81 -5.15 -0.85
CA ASP A 241 24.78 -4.08 -1.06
C ASP A 241 24.82 -3.16 0.16
N ALA A 242 25.86 -3.28 0.96
CA ALA A 242 26.02 -2.51 2.19
C ALA A 242 26.16 -0.99 1.96
N GLU A 243 26.56 -0.57 0.75
CA GLU A 243 26.68 0.84 0.39
C GLU A 243 25.37 1.43 -0.14
N ALA A 244 24.38 0.60 -0.45
CA ALA A 244 23.07 1.02 -1.00
C ALA A 244 22.10 1.61 0.04
N LYS A 245 22.60 2.22 1.13
CA LYS A 245 21.77 2.75 2.22
C LYS A 245 20.67 3.71 1.77
N CYS A 246 20.95 4.58 0.80
CA CYS A 246 19.92 5.49 0.27
C CYS A 246 18.83 4.73 -0.51
N ALA A 247 19.19 3.65 -1.23
CA ALA A 247 18.26 2.81 -1.96
C ALA A 247 17.42 1.91 -1.01
N ALA A 248 17.89 1.70 0.21
CA ALA A 248 17.24 0.91 1.24
C ALA A 248 16.04 1.63 1.91
N LYS A 249 15.79 2.88 1.57
CA LYS A 249 14.59 3.61 2.02
C LYS A 249 13.34 2.99 1.40
N MET A 250 12.52 2.35 2.23
CA MET A 250 11.25 1.79 1.78
C MET A 250 10.30 2.90 1.35
N ARG A 251 9.76 2.84 0.13
CA ARG A 251 8.66 3.71 -0.31
C ARG A 251 7.34 3.05 0.04
N VAL A 252 6.57 3.69 0.91
CA VAL A 252 5.33 3.14 1.46
C VAL A 252 4.12 3.95 1.00
N HIS A 253 3.24 3.28 0.26
CA HIS A 253 1.87 3.72 0.08
C HIS A 253 0.97 2.89 1.00
N ALA A 254 0.02 3.52 1.69
CA ALA A 254 -0.93 2.84 2.55
C ALA A 254 -2.37 3.13 2.12
N GLU A 255 -3.22 2.12 2.18
CA GLU A 255 -4.65 2.25 1.91
C GLU A 255 -5.47 1.64 3.05
N THR A 256 -6.51 2.32 3.50
CA THR A 256 -7.40 1.81 4.54
C THR A 256 -8.04 0.50 4.08
N SER A 257 -7.98 -0.52 4.95
CA SER A 257 -8.46 -1.86 4.64
C SER A 257 -9.98 -1.89 4.44
N THR A 258 -10.42 -2.68 3.48
CA THR A 258 -11.85 -2.95 3.31
C THR A 258 -12.34 -4.13 4.15
N PHE A 259 -11.43 -4.89 4.77
CA PHE A 259 -11.76 -6.09 5.53
C PHE A 259 -12.75 -5.84 6.68
N ASN A 260 -12.63 -4.70 7.37
CA ASN A 260 -13.48 -4.33 8.50
C ASN A 260 -14.62 -3.37 8.13
N LEU A 261 -14.81 -3.03 6.85
CA LEU A 261 -15.92 -2.19 6.44
C LEU A 261 -17.21 -2.98 6.40
N THR A 262 -18.28 -2.39 6.92
CA THR A 262 -19.58 -3.04 7.12
C THR A 262 -20.64 -2.48 6.18
N LEU A 263 -21.66 -3.31 5.87
CA LEU A 263 -22.84 -2.89 5.14
C LEU A 263 -23.87 -2.20 6.05
N PHE A 264 -24.01 -2.76 7.27
CA PHE A 264 -24.87 -2.19 8.28
C PHE A 264 -24.17 -1.08 9.02
N ASP A 265 -24.93 -0.06 9.40
CA ASP A 265 -24.44 1.16 10.04
C ASP A 265 -23.23 1.74 9.29
N ALA A 266 -23.38 1.85 7.97
CA ALA A 266 -22.27 2.09 7.05
C ALA A 266 -21.51 3.40 7.31
N HIS A 267 -22.15 4.41 7.91
CA HIS A 267 -21.48 5.66 8.28
C HIS A 267 -20.45 5.49 9.41
N VAL A 268 -20.54 4.41 10.21
CA VAL A 268 -19.48 4.07 11.18
C VAL A 268 -18.17 3.72 10.47
N ASN A 269 -18.22 3.32 9.20
CA ASN A 269 -17.01 3.13 8.41
C ASN A 269 -16.17 4.41 8.28
N LEU A 270 -16.78 5.61 8.33
CA LEU A 270 -16.05 6.89 8.38
C LEU A 270 -15.15 6.98 9.63
N LEU A 271 -15.65 6.52 10.77
CA LEU A 271 -14.89 6.52 12.03
C LEU A 271 -13.77 5.48 12.00
N ARG A 272 -14.03 4.31 11.38
CA ARG A 272 -13.02 3.27 11.19
C ARG A 272 -11.86 3.76 10.32
N THR A 273 -12.19 4.25 9.13
CA THR A 273 -11.16 4.74 8.19
C THR A 273 -10.42 5.97 8.71
N GLN A 274 -11.05 6.80 9.56
CA GLN A 274 -10.36 7.90 10.24
C GLN A 274 -9.28 7.41 11.19
N THR A 275 -9.58 6.44 12.08
CA THR A 275 -8.58 5.90 13.00
C THR A 275 -7.49 5.09 12.29
N GLU A 276 -7.84 4.39 11.22
CA GLU A 276 -6.88 3.72 10.34
C GLU A 276 -5.93 4.74 9.70
N ALA A 277 -6.45 5.82 9.09
CA ALA A 277 -5.64 6.88 8.51
C ALA A 277 -4.73 7.57 9.54
N MET A 278 -5.22 7.79 10.77
CA MET A 278 -4.40 8.33 11.87
C MET A 278 -3.19 7.45 12.14
N SER A 279 -3.37 6.12 12.23
CA SER A 279 -2.28 5.20 12.52
C SER A 279 -1.21 5.19 11.43
N ALA A 280 -1.61 5.28 10.17
CA ALA A 280 -0.69 5.35 9.04
C ALA A 280 0.07 6.69 9.00
N ALA A 281 -0.61 7.80 9.26
CA ALA A 281 0.03 9.12 9.34
C ALA A 281 1.09 9.15 10.45
N LEU A 282 0.77 8.68 11.65
CA LEU A 282 1.73 8.57 12.77
C LEU A 282 2.82 7.53 12.48
N GLY A 283 2.50 6.50 11.71
CA GLY A 283 3.46 5.48 11.24
C GLY A 283 4.44 5.99 10.18
N GLY A 284 4.23 7.19 9.63
CA GLY A 284 5.17 7.86 8.74
C GLY A 284 5.13 7.35 7.29
N VAL A 285 3.98 6.99 6.77
CA VAL A 285 3.80 6.59 5.36
C VAL A 285 4.10 7.73 4.39
N ASP A 286 4.49 7.41 3.14
CA ASP A 286 4.83 8.42 2.13
C ASP A 286 3.61 8.94 1.38
N SER A 287 2.60 8.11 1.22
CA SER A 287 1.32 8.47 0.61
C SER A 287 0.19 7.60 1.15
N MET A 288 -1.03 8.11 1.09
CA MET A 288 -2.18 7.40 1.64
C MET A 288 -3.42 7.56 0.75
N THR A 289 -4.20 6.49 0.67
CA THR A 289 -5.56 6.50 0.15
C THR A 289 -6.52 6.06 1.25
N VAL A 290 -7.55 6.87 1.50
CA VAL A 290 -8.66 6.51 2.37
C VAL A 290 -9.80 6.00 1.53
N SER A 291 -10.27 4.79 1.82
CA SER A 291 -11.42 4.20 1.15
C SER A 291 -12.72 4.91 1.53
N PRO A 292 -13.56 5.30 0.57
CA PRO A 292 -14.91 5.78 0.85
C PRO A 292 -15.72 4.79 1.69
N PHE A 293 -16.57 5.29 2.58
CA PHE A 293 -17.33 4.47 3.54
C PHE A 293 -18.28 3.45 2.91
N ASP A 294 -18.70 3.72 1.68
CA ASP A 294 -19.63 2.93 0.90
C ASP A 294 -18.97 1.97 -0.11
N LYS A 295 -17.64 1.98 -0.20
CA LYS A 295 -16.85 1.21 -1.19
C LYS A 295 -17.18 -0.28 -1.24
N THR A 296 -17.69 -0.85 -0.15
CA THR A 296 -18.02 -2.29 -0.08
C THR A 296 -19.36 -2.67 -0.70
N TYR A 297 -20.26 -1.71 -0.87
CA TYR A 297 -21.62 -1.99 -1.37
C TYR A 297 -22.11 -1.04 -2.46
N ALA A 298 -21.39 0.04 -2.74
CA ALA A 298 -21.74 1.00 -3.78
C ALA A 298 -20.49 1.44 -4.56
N VAL A 299 -20.71 1.91 -5.79
CA VAL A 299 -19.68 2.69 -6.48
C VAL A 299 -19.64 4.05 -5.79
N PRO A 300 -18.49 4.48 -5.25
CA PRO A 300 -18.37 5.74 -4.55
C PRO A 300 -18.81 6.93 -5.41
N ASP A 301 -19.55 7.85 -4.81
CA ASP A 301 -19.97 9.10 -5.41
C ASP A 301 -19.09 10.28 -4.96
N GLU A 302 -19.41 11.49 -5.43
CA GLU A 302 -18.67 12.70 -5.05
C GLU A 302 -18.72 12.97 -3.54
N PHE A 303 -19.83 12.63 -2.88
CA PHE A 303 -19.97 12.83 -1.44
C PHE A 303 -19.07 11.88 -0.65
N SER A 304 -19.13 10.60 -0.94
CA SER A 304 -18.32 9.59 -0.22
C SER A 304 -16.83 9.76 -0.50
N GLU A 305 -16.44 10.08 -1.74
CA GLU A 305 -15.05 10.40 -2.09
C GLU A 305 -14.54 11.67 -1.39
N ARG A 306 -15.38 12.71 -1.28
CA ARG A 306 -15.06 13.94 -0.55
C ARG A 306 -14.85 13.67 0.93
N MET A 307 -15.71 12.87 1.56
CA MET A 307 -15.53 12.50 2.96
C MET A 307 -14.21 11.78 3.18
N ALA A 308 -13.90 10.80 2.35
CA ALA A 308 -12.65 10.04 2.42
C ALA A 308 -11.41 10.94 2.27
N ARG A 309 -11.41 11.87 1.32
CA ARG A 309 -10.33 12.84 1.12
C ARG A 309 -10.20 13.77 2.32
N ASN A 310 -11.31 14.31 2.80
CA ASN A 310 -11.32 15.27 3.91
C ASN A 310 -10.82 14.65 5.22
N GLN A 311 -10.92 13.33 5.42
CA GLN A 311 -10.33 12.65 6.56
C GLN A 311 -8.81 12.87 6.62
N GLN A 312 -8.10 12.76 5.50
CA GLN A 312 -6.67 13.02 5.45
C GLN A 312 -6.34 14.50 5.62
N LEU A 313 -7.12 15.39 4.97
CA LEU A 313 -6.91 16.84 5.07
C LEU A 313 -7.12 17.34 6.50
N LEU A 314 -8.12 16.79 7.22
CA LEU A 314 -8.32 17.08 8.64
C LEU A 314 -7.09 16.72 9.47
N LEU A 315 -6.48 15.55 9.22
CA LEU A 315 -5.26 15.14 9.91
C LEU A 315 -4.06 16.05 9.62
N LYS A 316 -3.97 16.61 8.42
CA LYS A 316 -2.89 17.54 8.04
C LYS A 316 -3.17 18.95 8.56
N GLU A 317 -4.31 19.53 8.20
CA GLU A 317 -4.58 20.95 8.36
C GLU A 317 -5.08 21.34 9.76
N GLU A 318 -5.86 20.48 10.41
CA GLU A 318 -6.43 20.76 11.74
C GLU A 318 -5.67 20.04 12.86
N SER A 319 -5.28 18.78 12.63
CA SER A 319 -4.62 17.95 13.65
C SER A 319 -3.09 18.00 13.60
N HIS A 320 -2.51 18.55 12.53
CA HIS A 320 -1.07 18.79 12.35
C HIS A 320 -0.19 17.54 12.49
N PHE A 321 -0.67 16.38 12.06
CA PHE A 321 0.09 15.11 12.10
C PHE A 321 1.27 15.09 11.14
N ASP A 322 1.31 16.00 10.19
CA ASP A 322 2.39 16.22 9.24
C ASP A 322 3.62 16.93 9.82
N LYS A 323 3.54 17.47 11.04
CA LYS A 323 4.61 18.28 11.64
C LYS A 323 5.65 17.49 12.42
N VAL A 324 5.28 16.35 12.99
CA VAL A 324 6.16 15.60 13.89
C VAL A 324 6.45 14.21 13.33
N ILE A 325 7.74 13.89 13.19
CA ILE A 325 8.20 12.58 12.73
C ILE A 325 8.22 11.62 13.89
N ASP A 326 7.68 10.40 13.68
CA ASP A 326 7.69 9.29 14.64
C ASP A 326 7.29 9.69 16.08
N PRO A 327 6.12 10.33 16.27
CA PRO A 327 5.70 10.83 17.57
C PRO A 327 5.42 9.71 18.58
N ALA A 328 5.29 8.47 18.12
CA ALA A 328 5.11 7.28 18.95
C ALA A 328 6.45 6.75 19.53
N ALA A 329 7.59 7.26 19.08
CA ALA A 329 8.90 6.85 19.60
C ALA A 329 9.04 7.14 21.10
N GLY A 330 9.65 6.22 21.82
CA GLY A 330 9.79 6.28 23.27
C GLY A 330 8.58 5.81 24.05
N SER A 331 7.44 5.53 23.38
CA SER A 331 6.33 4.85 24.02
C SER A 331 6.73 3.42 24.37
N TYR A 332 6.70 3.08 25.65
CA TYR A 332 7.08 1.75 26.13
C TYR A 332 6.33 0.64 25.42
N TYR A 333 5.04 0.86 25.17
CA TYR A 333 4.19 -0.09 24.47
C TYR A 333 4.54 -0.22 22.98
N ILE A 334 4.67 0.91 22.27
CA ILE A 334 4.96 0.91 20.83
C ILE A 334 6.35 0.32 20.53
N GLU A 335 7.35 0.62 21.37
CA GLU A 335 8.69 0.06 21.19
C GLU A 335 8.69 -1.46 21.36
N ASN A 336 7.96 -1.98 22.34
CA ASN A 336 7.79 -3.43 22.52
C ASN A 336 7.03 -4.07 21.37
N LEU A 337 5.94 -3.45 20.88
CA LEU A 337 5.20 -3.92 19.72
C LEU A 337 6.09 -3.96 18.47
N THR A 338 6.90 -2.94 18.26
CA THR A 338 7.84 -2.85 17.14
C THR A 338 8.78 -4.05 17.11
N VAL A 339 9.38 -4.39 18.25
CA VAL A 339 10.28 -5.56 18.38
C VAL A 339 9.51 -6.87 18.22
N SER A 340 8.33 -6.98 18.82
CA SER A 340 7.52 -8.20 18.73
C SER A 340 7.06 -8.50 17.31
N ILE A 341 6.57 -7.49 16.59
CA ILE A 341 6.18 -7.63 15.18
C ILE A 341 7.40 -7.94 14.33
N ALA A 342 8.54 -7.29 14.60
CA ALA A 342 9.80 -7.55 13.88
C ALA A 342 10.20 -9.03 13.97
N LYS A 343 10.16 -9.61 15.16
CA LYS A 343 10.50 -11.03 15.36
C LYS A 343 9.58 -11.95 14.58
N GLN A 344 8.27 -11.79 14.73
CA GLN A 344 7.29 -12.65 14.07
C GLN A 344 7.33 -12.53 12.54
N ALA A 345 7.43 -11.30 12.02
CA ALA A 345 7.51 -11.06 10.57
C ALA A 345 8.83 -11.59 10.00
N TRP A 346 9.94 -11.45 10.74
CA TRP A 346 11.24 -11.95 10.32
C TRP A 346 11.30 -13.48 10.30
N GLU A 347 10.76 -14.14 11.33
CA GLU A 347 10.64 -15.61 11.37
C GLU A 347 9.83 -16.13 10.19
N LEU A 348 8.71 -15.47 9.88
CA LEU A 348 7.89 -15.84 8.71
C LEU A 348 8.64 -15.59 7.39
N PHE A 349 9.33 -14.46 7.27
CA PHE A 349 10.18 -14.15 6.11
C PHE A 349 11.22 -15.23 5.88
N LEU A 350 11.97 -15.60 6.92
CA LEU A 350 12.98 -16.65 6.83
C LEU A 350 12.39 -18.00 6.44
N ALA A 351 11.24 -18.38 7.01
CA ALA A 351 10.56 -19.61 6.65
C ALA A 351 10.15 -19.67 5.17
N VAL A 352 9.72 -18.55 4.61
CA VAL A 352 9.40 -18.44 3.17
C VAL A 352 10.66 -18.58 2.32
N GLU A 353 11.76 -17.92 2.72
CA GLU A 353 13.04 -18.00 1.99
C GLU A 353 13.63 -19.41 2.03
N GLU A 354 13.61 -20.07 3.18
CA GLU A 354 14.04 -21.48 3.35
C GLU A 354 13.22 -22.46 2.50
N ALA A 355 11.94 -22.16 2.27
CA ALA A 355 11.06 -22.95 1.42
C ALA A 355 11.25 -22.70 -0.09
N GLY A 356 12.20 -21.86 -0.48
CA GLY A 356 12.53 -21.56 -1.87
C GLY A 356 12.05 -20.19 -2.37
N GLY A 357 11.66 -19.28 -1.45
CA GLY A 357 11.24 -17.90 -1.75
C GLY A 357 9.74 -17.73 -1.96
N PHE A 358 9.36 -16.50 -2.17
CA PHE A 358 7.94 -16.10 -2.26
C PHE A 358 7.24 -16.69 -3.48
N TYR A 359 7.92 -16.76 -4.62
CA TYR A 359 7.37 -17.33 -5.85
C TYR A 359 7.06 -18.83 -5.68
N ALA A 360 7.98 -19.60 -5.08
CA ALA A 360 7.75 -21.00 -4.78
C ALA A 360 6.59 -21.20 -3.81
N ALA A 361 6.50 -20.37 -2.76
CA ALA A 361 5.41 -20.39 -1.79
C ALA A 361 4.04 -20.08 -2.41
N LEU A 362 3.97 -19.16 -3.38
CA LEU A 362 2.75 -18.88 -4.14
C LEU A 362 2.33 -20.06 -5.02
N LYS A 363 3.29 -20.68 -5.71
CA LYS A 363 3.02 -21.89 -6.53
C LYS A 363 2.53 -23.06 -5.69
N ALA A 364 3.09 -23.25 -4.51
CA ALA A 364 2.68 -24.27 -3.56
C ALA A 364 1.34 -23.96 -2.87
N GLY A 365 0.85 -22.70 -2.96
CA GLY A 365 -0.38 -22.27 -2.31
C GLY A 365 -0.28 -22.08 -0.80
N THR A 366 0.93 -22.11 -0.23
CA THR A 366 1.15 -22.03 1.23
C THR A 366 0.78 -20.65 1.80
N VAL A 367 1.07 -19.57 1.07
CA VAL A 367 0.68 -18.22 1.45
C VAL A 367 -0.83 -18.09 1.48
N GLN A 368 -1.51 -18.52 0.42
CA GLN A 368 -2.97 -18.49 0.30
C GLN A 368 -3.64 -19.30 1.41
N ALA A 369 -3.13 -20.51 1.69
CA ALA A 369 -3.65 -21.35 2.76
C ALA A 369 -3.53 -20.69 4.13
N ALA A 370 -2.36 -20.12 4.46
CA ALA A 370 -2.13 -19.44 5.74
C ALA A 370 -3.04 -18.21 5.92
N VAL A 371 -3.20 -17.39 4.89
CA VAL A 371 -4.07 -16.21 4.94
C VAL A 371 -5.54 -16.62 5.03
N ASN A 372 -5.98 -17.63 4.29
CA ASN A 372 -7.34 -18.14 4.37
C ASN A 372 -7.66 -18.75 5.74
N GLU A 373 -6.70 -19.37 6.41
CA GLU A 373 -6.87 -19.83 7.79
C GLU A 373 -7.06 -18.66 8.75
N SER A 374 -6.25 -17.62 8.63
CA SER A 374 -6.40 -16.38 9.43
C SER A 374 -7.75 -15.72 9.19
N ASN A 375 -8.20 -15.65 7.93
CA ASN A 375 -9.52 -15.14 7.56
C ASN A 375 -10.64 -15.92 8.27
N LYS A 376 -10.63 -17.26 8.18
CA LYS A 376 -11.61 -18.12 8.87
C LYS A 376 -11.61 -17.92 10.39
N ALA A 377 -10.41 -17.78 10.98
CA ALA A 377 -10.29 -17.55 12.43
C ALA A 377 -10.91 -16.21 12.84
N ARG A 378 -10.67 -15.16 12.06
CA ARG A 378 -11.23 -13.81 12.29
C ARG A 378 -12.75 -13.78 12.10
N HIS A 379 -13.29 -14.41 11.05
CA HIS A 379 -14.73 -14.57 10.87
C HIS A 379 -15.38 -15.30 12.05
N LYS A 380 -14.75 -16.36 12.52
CA LYS A 380 -15.22 -17.09 13.71
C LYS A 380 -15.19 -16.20 14.97
N ALA A 381 -14.16 -15.37 15.13
CA ALA A 381 -14.06 -14.45 16.26
C ALA A 381 -15.17 -13.39 16.23
N VAL A 382 -15.50 -12.85 15.05
CA VAL A 382 -16.63 -11.92 14.86
C VAL A 382 -17.97 -12.60 15.14
N ALA A 383 -18.19 -13.81 14.59
CA ALA A 383 -19.41 -14.58 14.83
C ALA A 383 -19.61 -14.92 16.33
N GLN A 384 -18.52 -15.13 17.06
CA GLN A 384 -18.54 -15.39 18.50
C GLN A 384 -18.50 -14.12 19.37
N ARG A 385 -18.54 -12.93 18.77
CA ARG A 385 -18.38 -11.62 19.43
C ARG A 385 -17.08 -11.47 20.25
N ARG A 386 -16.04 -12.21 19.88
CA ARG A 386 -14.69 -12.01 20.41
C ARG A 386 -13.97 -10.87 19.72
N GLU A 387 -14.29 -10.63 18.46
CA GLU A 387 -13.92 -9.43 17.69
C GLU A 387 -15.20 -8.61 17.47
N VAL A 388 -15.16 -7.33 17.85
CA VAL A 388 -16.34 -6.45 17.85
C VAL A 388 -16.34 -5.60 16.58
N LEU A 389 -17.48 -5.59 15.91
CA LEU A 389 -17.82 -4.67 14.83
C LEU A 389 -19.03 -3.83 15.27
N LEU A 390 -18.80 -2.58 15.64
CA LEU A 390 -19.86 -1.65 16.06
C LEU A 390 -20.91 -1.49 14.96
N GLY A 391 -22.17 -1.44 15.37
CA GLY A 391 -23.29 -1.33 14.44
C GLY A 391 -23.65 -2.64 13.73
N THR A 392 -22.85 -3.71 13.92
CA THR A 392 -23.05 -5.02 13.28
C THR A 392 -23.27 -6.10 14.33
N ASN A 393 -22.21 -6.61 14.97
CA ASN A 393 -22.35 -7.64 16.00
C ASN A 393 -22.43 -7.09 17.43
N GLN A 394 -22.18 -5.79 17.60
CA GLN A 394 -22.30 -5.07 18.86
C GLN A 394 -23.03 -3.74 18.64
N PHE A 395 -24.03 -3.45 19.47
CA PHE A 395 -24.88 -2.27 19.39
C PHE A 395 -25.50 -2.01 17.99
N PRO A 396 -26.14 -3.00 17.36
CA PRO A 396 -26.72 -2.83 16.05
C PRO A 396 -27.92 -1.88 16.06
N ASN A 397 -28.17 -1.18 14.95
CA ASN A 397 -29.39 -0.46 14.73
C ASN A 397 -30.50 -1.45 14.30
N PHE A 398 -31.35 -1.87 15.21
CA PHE A 398 -32.40 -2.88 14.95
C PHE A 398 -33.48 -2.42 13.94
N ASN A 399 -33.54 -1.12 13.66
CA ASN A 399 -34.48 -0.56 12.66
C ASN A 399 -33.88 -0.52 11.24
N GLU A 400 -32.57 -0.75 11.12
CA GLU A 400 -31.92 -0.76 9.83
C GLU A 400 -32.25 -2.03 9.05
N LYS A 401 -32.52 -1.86 7.76
CA LYS A 401 -32.66 -2.96 6.80
C LYS A 401 -31.55 -2.86 5.77
N ALA A 402 -31.04 -3.99 5.32
CA ALA A 402 -30.03 -4.01 4.27
C ALA A 402 -30.51 -3.30 2.99
N GLY A 403 -31.82 -3.37 2.73
CA GLY A 403 -32.41 -2.81 1.52
C GLY A 403 -31.79 -3.45 0.27
N ASP A 404 -31.36 -2.61 -0.67
CA ASP A 404 -30.68 -3.07 -1.89
C ASP A 404 -29.14 -3.12 -1.74
N LYS A 405 -28.62 -2.86 -0.53
CA LYS A 405 -27.18 -2.97 -0.27
C LYS A 405 -26.76 -4.43 -0.41
N LYS A 406 -25.88 -4.70 -1.35
CA LYS A 406 -25.24 -6.01 -1.53
C LYS A 406 -23.73 -5.79 -1.56
N PRO A 407 -22.92 -6.71 -0.99
CA PRO A 407 -21.48 -6.65 -1.18
C PRO A 407 -21.17 -6.54 -2.66
N LEU A 408 -20.34 -5.56 -3.02
CA LEU A 408 -19.82 -5.53 -4.39
C LEU A 408 -18.85 -6.72 -4.50
N GLU A 409 -19.17 -7.64 -5.41
CA GLU A 409 -18.19 -8.63 -5.80
C GLU A 409 -16.91 -7.90 -6.17
N ALA A 410 -15.82 -8.26 -5.52
CA ALA A 410 -14.52 -7.75 -5.90
C ALA A 410 -14.38 -7.95 -7.41
N SER A 411 -14.46 -6.88 -8.18
CA SER A 411 -14.48 -6.92 -9.64
C SER A 411 -13.10 -7.33 -10.15
N CYS A 412 -12.77 -8.57 -9.88
CA CYS A 412 -11.63 -9.25 -10.40
C CYS A 412 -12.06 -9.99 -11.65
N CYS A 413 -11.55 -9.57 -12.79
CA CYS A 413 -11.76 -10.19 -14.09
C CYS A 413 -11.41 -11.68 -14.18
N CYS A 414 -11.16 -12.39 -13.07
CA CYS A 414 -10.85 -13.82 -13.04
C CYS A 414 -10.96 -14.37 -11.62
N GLY A 415 -11.58 -15.52 -11.44
CA GLY A 415 -11.80 -16.19 -10.15
C GLY A 415 -10.52 -16.28 -9.28
N GLY A 416 -10.66 -15.96 -8.01
CA GLY A 416 -9.55 -15.87 -7.08
C GLY A 416 -9.39 -17.10 -6.19
N HIS A 417 -8.19 -17.31 -5.66
CA HIS A 417 -7.88 -18.31 -4.65
C HIS A 417 -7.89 -17.77 -3.21
N LEU A 418 -7.85 -16.45 -3.02
CA LEU A 418 -8.02 -15.82 -1.72
C LEU A 418 -9.50 -15.53 -1.48
N SER A 419 -9.96 -15.84 -0.28
CA SER A 419 -11.27 -15.41 0.19
C SER A 419 -11.23 -13.91 0.47
N LEU A 420 -11.89 -13.12 -0.38
CA LEU A 420 -12.10 -11.69 -0.19
C LEU A 420 -13.47 -11.41 0.46
N ILE A 421 -13.98 -12.34 1.24
CA ILE A 421 -15.26 -12.20 1.92
C ILE A 421 -15.09 -11.16 3.03
N HIS A 422 -15.90 -10.13 2.99
CA HIS A 422 -15.96 -9.13 4.06
C HIS A 422 -16.63 -9.73 5.30
N ILE A 423 -16.16 -9.33 6.49
CA ILE A 423 -16.70 -9.82 7.76
C ILE A 423 -18.20 -9.45 7.94
N SER A 424 -18.70 -8.52 7.16
CA SER A 424 -20.10 -8.05 7.19
C SER A 424 -21.11 -9.03 6.63
N GLU A 425 -20.71 -10.16 6.06
CA GLU A 425 -21.58 -11.28 5.71
C GLU A 425 -21.77 -12.20 6.92
#